data_7f6b1486b7e157299982da9eca41102c
#
_entry.id   7f6b1486b7e157299982da9eca41102c
#
_cell.length_a   1.000
_cell.length_b   1.000
_cell.length_c   1.000
_cell.angle_alpha   90.00
_cell.angle_beta   90.00
_cell.angle_gamma   90.00
#
_symmetry.space_group_name_H-M   'P 1'
#
loop_
_entity.id
_entity.type
_entity.pdbx_description
1 polymer ?
#
loop_
_entity_poly.entity_id
_entity_poly.type
_entity_poly.pdbx_seq_one_letter_code
_entity_poly.pdbx_strand_id
1 'polypeptide(L)'
;MRRKSESLILKQIRIPIIAISLLLFISFLGYIVIEDYTPLESLYMLVITFATIGYGEVKPLSDVGRIYTIIIILSGFTVGVYSIGKITAFFLEGELTKQLRVRKMNKNLSELRNHYIICGYG
;
A
#
# COMPACT_ATOMS: atom_id res chain seq x y z
N MET A 1 23.82 0.81 -11.89
CA MET A 1 22.61 1.64 -11.88
C MET A 1 21.28 0.86 -11.74
N ARG A 2 21.18 -0.36 -12.24
CA ARG A 2 19.96 -1.21 -12.26
C ARG A 2 19.42 -1.57 -10.86
N ARG A 3 20.28 -1.91 -9.89
CA ARG A 3 19.87 -2.28 -8.51
C ARG A 3 19.25 -1.15 -7.69
N LYS A 4 19.59 0.09 -8.00
CA LYS A 4 19.13 1.25 -7.22
C LYS A 4 17.68 1.66 -7.54
N SER A 5 17.25 1.47 -8.79
CA SER A 5 15.85 1.77 -9.18
C SER A 5 14.87 0.69 -8.70
N GLU A 6 15.23 -0.57 -8.76
CA GLU A 6 14.39 -1.67 -8.21
C GLU A 6 14.21 -1.54 -6.71
N SER A 7 15.25 -1.14 -5.98
CA SER A 7 15.17 -0.92 -4.54
C SER A 7 14.30 0.29 -4.16
N LEU A 8 14.23 1.32 -4.99
CA LEU A 8 13.39 2.49 -4.75
C LEU A 8 11.91 2.17 -4.96
N ILE A 9 11.59 1.41 -6.02
CA ILE A 9 10.21 0.97 -6.32
C ILE A 9 9.69 0.05 -5.22
N LEU A 10 10.51 -0.93 -4.81
CA LEU A 10 10.16 -1.83 -3.72
C LEU A 10 9.95 -1.07 -2.40
N LYS A 11 10.73 -0.02 -2.13
CA LYS A 11 10.55 0.83 -0.96
C LYS A 11 9.25 1.64 -1.01
N GLN A 12 8.87 2.16 -2.18
CA GLN A 12 7.65 2.95 -2.32
C GLN A 12 6.38 2.14 -2.01
N ILE A 13 6.36 0.85 -2.33
CA ILE A 13 5.22 -0.04 -2.06
C ILE A 13 5.31 -0.65 -0.65
N ARG A 14 6.52 -0.92 -0.14
CA ARG A 14 6.70 -1.52 1.19
C ARG A 14 6.20 -0.64 2.33
N ILE A 15 6.43 0.67 2.25
CA ILE A 15 6.03 1.60 3.32
C ILE A 15 4.51 1.58 3.56
N PRO A 16 3.64 1.79 2.55
CA PRO A 16 2.19 1.71 2.76
C PRO A 16 1.71 0.33 3.21
N ILE A 17 2.29 -0.76 2.71
CA ILE A 17 1.93 -2.11 3.15
C ILE A 17 2.27 -2.31 4.62
N ILE A 18 3.46 -1.92 5.06
CA ILE A 18 3.87 -2.03 6.46
C ILE A 18 2.97 -1.15 7.35
N ALA A 19 2.67 0.07 6.92
CA ALA A 19 1.81 0.99 7.67
C ALA A 19 0.39 0.42 7.85
N ILE A 20 -0.21 -0.12 6.79
CA ILE A 20 -1.51 -0.77 6.85
C ILE A 20 -1.48 -2.00 7.75
N SER A 21 -0.48 -2.88 7.59
CA SER A 21 -0.35 -4.09 8.41
C SER A 21 -0.18 -3.77 9.89
N LEU A 22 0.63 -2.77 10.21
CA LEU A 22 0.85 -2.32 11.58
C LEU A 22 -0.43 -1.73 12.18
N LEU A 23 -1.13 -0.90 11.41
CA LEU A 23 -2.40 -0.31 11.85
C LEU A 23 -3.46 -1.37 12.13
N LEU A 24 -3.62 -2.35 11.23
CA LEU A 24 -4.54 -3.47 11.42
C LEU A 24 -4.17 -4.29 12.65
N PHE A 25 -2.89 -4.57 12.87
CA PHE A 25 -2.41 -5.33 14.02
C PHE A 25 -2.65 -4.58 15.35
N ILE A 26 -2.34 -3.29 15.39
CA ILE A 26 -2.61 -2.45 16.57
C ILE A 26 -4.11 -2.40 16.84
N SER A 27 -4.93 -2.21 15.80
CA SER A 27 -6.39 -2.16 15.94
C SER A 27 -6.95 -3.48 16.47
N PHE A 28 -6.45 -4.60 15.97
CA PHE A 28 -6.86 -5.93 16.43
C PHE A 28 -6.56 -6.15 17.91
N LEU A 29 -5.34 -5.86 18.33
CA LEU A 29 -4.94 -6.00 19.73
C LEU A 29 -5.68 -5.04 20.64
N GLY A 30 -5.91 -3.80 20.19
CA GLY A 30 -6.57 -2.79 20.99
C GLY A 30 -8.02 -3.16 21.31
N TYR A 31 -8.78 -3.70 20.38
CA TYR A 31 -10.14 -4.17 20.69
C TYR A 31 -10.15 -5.35 21.67
N ILE A 32 -9.18 -6.24 21.61
CA ILE A 32 -9.06 -7.33 22.59
C ILE A 32 -8.73 -6.79 23.97
N VAL A 33 -7.79 -5.85 24.08
CA VAL A 33 -7.27 -5.38 25.37
C VAL A 33 -8.16 -4.35 26.01
N ILE A 34 -8.78 -3.44 25.23
CA ILE A 34 -9.58 -2.31 25.75
C ILE A 34 -11.03 -2.71 25.96
N GLU A 35 -11.59 -3.53 25.06
CA GLU A 35 -13.01 -3.87 25.03
C GLU A 35 -13.30 -5.33 25.39
N ASP A 36 -12.29 -6.11 25.75
CA ASP A 36 -12.42 -7.55 26.04
C ASP A 36 -13.16 -8.31 24.92
N TYR A 37 -12.91 -7.90 23.67
CA TYR A 37 -13.45 -8.58 22.51
C TYR A 37 -12.77 -9.92 22.29
N THR A 38 -13.55 -10.90 21.88
CA THR A 38 -12.96 -12.15 21.37
C THR A 38 -12.18 -11.87 20.07
N PRO A 39 -11.19 -12.71 19.72
CA PRO A 39 -10.46 -12.54 18.46
C PRO A 39 -11.35 -12.45 17.22
N LEU A 40 -12.46 -13.18 17.21
CA LEU A 40 -13.43 -13.15 16.10
C LEU A 40 -14.18 -11.82 16.05
N GLU A 41 -14.64 -11.32 17.19
CA GLU A 41 -15.32 -10.02 17.29
C GLU A 41 -14.38 -8.87 16.89
N SER A 42 -13.11 -8.91 17.32
CA SER A 42 -12.10 -7.93 16.94
C SER A 42 -11.84 -7.95 15.44
N LEU A 43 -11.70 -9.14 14.85
CA LEU A 43 -11.51 -9.29 13.40
C LEU A 43 -12.72 -8.78 12.63
N TYR A 44 -13.93 -9.12 13.08
CA TYR A 44 -15.17 -8.65 12.46
C TYR A 44 -15.27 -7.12 12.52
N MET A 45 -15.00 -6.51 13.69
CA MET A 45 -15.00 -5.06 13.85
C MET A 45 -14.00 -4.36 12.93
N LEU A 46 -12.80 -4.94 12.75
CA LEU A 46 -11.82 -4.46 11.81
C LEU A 46 -12.33 -4.49 10.37
N VAL A 47 -12.88 -5.64 9.95
CA VAL A 47 -13.35 -5.81 8.58
C VAL A 47 -14.44 -4.80 8.25
N ILE A 48 -15.46 -4.65 9.10
CA ILE A 48 -16.56 -3.70 8.84
C ILE A 48 -16.13 -2.24 8.89
N THR A 49 -15.09 -1.93 9.66
CA THR A 49 -14.54 -0.56 9.78
C THR A 49 -13.67 -0.22 8.57
N PHE A 50 -12.68 -1.05 8.25
CA PHE A 50 -11.75 -0.78 7.16
C PHE A 50 -12.35 -1.02 5.77
N ALA A 51 -13.31 -1.92 5.64
CA ALA A 51 -14.09 -2.07 4.41
C ALA A 51 -15.15 -0.96 4.22
N THR A 52 -15.23 0.01 5.14
CA THR A 52 -16.19 1.13 5.10
C THR A 52 -17.67 0.70 5.10
N ILE A 53 -17.97 -0.49 5.64
CA ILE A 53 -19.33 -1.04 5.71
C ILE A 53 -20.13 -0.39 6.84
N GLY A 54 -19.54 -0.31 8.06
CA GLY A 54 -20.09 0.43 9.18
C GLY A 54 -21.43 -0.09 9.72
N TYR A 55 -21.61 -1.40 9.86
CA TYR A 55 -22.83 -1.99 10.41
C TYR A 55 -23.13 -1.56 11.86
N GLY A 56 -22.13 -1.07 12.57
CA GLY A 56 -22.24 -0.65 13.96
C GLY A 56 -21.28 -1.41 14.89
N GLU A 57 -21.46 -1.18 16.19
CA GLU A 57 -20.64 -1.82 17.22
C GLU A 57 -21.05 -3.29 17.38
N VAL A 58 -20.08 -4.20 17.49
CA VAL A 58 -20.34 -5.63 17.76
C VAL A 58 -20.93 -5.84 19.16
N LYS A 59 -20.37 -5.10 20.11
CA LYS A 59 -20.87 -4.91 21.47
C LYS A 59 -20.81 -3.43 21.79
N PRO A 60 -21.62 -2.92 22.73
CA PRO A 60 -21.52 -1.53 23.16
C PRO A 60 -20.11 -1.21 23.62
N LEU A 61 -19.46 -0.26 22.95
CA LEU A 61 -18.10 0.18 23.30
C LEU A 61 -18.15 1.05 24.55
N SER A 62 -17.12 0.92 25.38
CA SER A 62 -16.84 1.86 26.45
C SER A 62 -16.48 3.25 25.89
N ASP A 63 -16.52 4.29 26.72
CA ASP A 63 -16.09 5.62 26.29
C ASP A 63 -14.62 5.63 25.82
N VAL A 64 -13.76 4.83 26.47
CA VAL A 64 -12.36 4.65 26.06
C VAL A 64 -12.27 3.96 24.70
N GLY A 65 -13.05 2.91 24.50
CA GLY A 65 -13.11 2.20 23.23
C GLY A 65 -13.63 3.06 22.08
N ARG A 66 -14.60 3.93 22.34
CA ARG A 66 -15.08 4.90 21.34
C ARG A 66 -13.99 5.89 20.93
N ILE A 67 -13.26 6.47 21.90
CA ILE A 67 -12.14 7.36 21.61
C ILE A 67 -11.06 6.60 20.81
N TYR A 68 -10.74 5.40 21.24
CA TYR A 68 -9.79 4.53 20.54
C TYR A 68 -10.22 4.27 19.09
N THR A 69 -11.48 3.91 18.89
CA THR A 69 -12.05 3.65 17.55
C THR A 69 -11.98 4.90 16.66
N ILE A 70 -12.26 6.09 17.19
CA ILE A 70 -12.13 7.36 16.46
C ILE A 70 -10.68 7.54 15.98
N ILE A 71 -9.71 7.33 16.85
CA ILE A 71 -8.27 7.45 16.50
C ILE A 71 -7.89 6.45 15.40
N ILE A 72 -8.37 5.22 15.51
CA ILE A 72 -8.12 4.17 14.49
C ILE A 72 -8.75 4.56 13.14
N ILE A 73 -9.99 5.04 13.13
CA ILE A 73 -10.66 5.45 11.89
C ILE A 73 -9.91 6.61 11.22
N LEU A 74 -9.55 7.64 11.96
CA LEU A 74 -8.80 8.79 11.41
C LEU A 74 -7.42 8.39 10.90
N SER A 75 -6.72 7.54 11.65
CA SER A 75 -5.43 6.99 11.23
C SER A 75 -5.57 6.11 9.99
N GLY A 76 -6.57 5.25 9.94
CA GLY A 76 -6.89 4.38 8.81
C GLY A 76 -7.22 5.16 7.56
N PHE A 77 -8.02 6.21 7.68
CA PHE A 77 -8.33 7.11 6.57
C PHE A 77 -7.06 7.79 6.02
N THR A 78 -6.21 8.34 6.90
CA THR A 78 -4.97 9.01 6.52
C THR A 78 -4.01 8.05 5.80
N VAL A 79 -3.79 6.86 6.36
CA VAL A 79 -2.94 5.82 5.76
C VAL A 79 -3.53 5.32 4.45
N GLY A 80 -4.86 5.17 4.37
CA GLY A 80 -5.59 4.76 3.17
C GLY A 80 -5.40 5.74 2.01
N VAL A 81 -5.67 7.03 2.24
CA VAL A 81 -5.50 8.09 1.23
C VAL A 81 -4.05 8.17 0.76
N TYR A 82 -3.09 8.13 1.69
CA TYR A 82 -1.68 8.11 1.34
C TYR A 82 -1.31 6.89 0.47
N SER A 83 -1.81 5.72 0.82
CA SER A 83 -1.53 4.47 0.10
C SER A 83 -2.11 4.48 -1.31
N ILE A 84 -3.35 4.94 -1.47
CA ILE A 84 -4.00 5.09 -2.77
C ILE A 84 -3.21 6.08 -3.64
N GLY A 85 -2.81 7.23 -3.09
CA GLY A 85 -1.99 8.20 -3.81
C GLY A 85 -0.67 7.62 -4.31
N LYS A 86 0.03 6.84 -3.49
CA LYS A 86 1.29 6.18 -3.89
C LYS A 86 1.07 5.10 -4.95
N ILE A 87 0.03 4.29 -4.81
CA ILE A 87 -0.30 3.26 -5.80
C ILE A 87 -0.68 3.91 -7.13
N THR A 88 -1.51 4.95 -7.10
CA THR A 88 -1.94 5.68 -8.30
C THR A 88 -0.74 6.34 -9.00
N ALA A 89 0.13 7.02 -8.26
CA ALA A 89 1.37 7.59 -8.80
C ALA A 89 2.23 6.53 -9.49
N PHE A 90 2.40 5.35 -8.86
CA PHE A 90 3.14 4.23 -9.43
C PHE A 90 2.57 3.76 -10.79
N PHE A 91 1.24 3.70 -10.92
CA PHE A 91 0.59 3.34 -12.19
C PHE A 91 0.70 4.45 -13.24
N LEU A 92 0.54 5.72 -12.83
CA LEU A 92 0.55 6.87 -13.73
C LEU A 92 1.96 7.21 -14.24
N GLU A 93 2.98 7.08 -13.40
CA GLU A 93 4.37 7.33 -13.79
C GLU A 93 4.89 6.34 -14.85
N GLY A 94 4.09 5.32 -15.18
CA GLY A 94 4.38 4.37 -16.26
C GLY A 94 5.69 3.62 -16.06
N GLU A 95 6.20 3.53 -14.83
CA GLU A 95 7.47 2.87 -14.53
C GLU A 95 7.51 1.42 -14.98
N LEU A 96 6.36 0.71 -14.89
CA LEU A 96 6.21 -0.63 -15.43
C LEU A 96 6.36 -0.62 -16.97
N THR A 97 5.71 0.33 -17.64
CA THR A 97 5.78 0.48 -19.11
C THR A 97 7.19 0.87 -19.54
N LYS A 98 7.84 1.76 -18.80
CA LYS A 98 9.22 2.18 -19.04
C LYS A 98 10.21 1.03 -18.87
N GLN A 99 10.07 0.21 -17.83
CA GLN A 99 10.91 -0.96 -17.63
C GLN A 99 10.68 -2.05 -18.69
N LEU A 100 9.43 -2.30 -19.06
CA LEU A 100 9.11 -3.23 -20.14
C LEU A 100 9.67 -2.74 -21.49
N ARG A 101 9.54 -1.44 -21.77
CA ARG A 101 10.11 -0.83 -22.98
C ARG A 101 11.62 -0.91 -23.01
N VAL A 102 12.31 -0.63 -21.89
CA VAL A 102 13.78 -0.76 -21.77
C VAL A 102 14.22 -2.22 -21.91
N ARG A 103 13.49 -3.17 -21.31
CA ARG A 103 13.79 -4.61 -21.47
C ARG A 103 13.65 -5.06 -22.94
N LYS A 104 12.56 -4.64 -23.61
CA LYS A 104 12.32 -4.95 -25.02
C LYS A 104 13.38 -4.31 -25.92
N MET A 105 13.74 -3.05 -25.63
CA MET A 105 14.80 -2.34 -26.37
C MET A 105 16.17 -2.99 -26.18
N ASN A 106 16.55 -3.37 -24.96
CA ASN A 106 17.82 -4.05 -24.69
C ASN A 106 17.86 -5.44 -25.35
N LYS A 107 16.76 -6.16 -25.43
CA LYS A 107 16.68 -7.43 -26.14
C LYS A 107 16.89 -7.21 -27.64
N ASN A 108 16.21 -6.25 -28.23
CA ASN A 108 16.38 -5.92 -29.65
C ASN A 108 17.79 -5.43 -29.96
N LEU A 109 18.42 -4.63 -29.08
CA LEU A 109 19.80 -4.18 -29.23
C LEU A 109 20.81 -5.32 -29.14
N SER A 110 20.56 -6.35 -28.34
CA SER A 110 21.44 -7.51 -28.24
C SER A 110 21.42 -8.46 -29.48
N GLU A 111 20.35 -8.37 -30.26
CA GLU A 111 20.14 -9.15 -31.49
C GLU A 111 20.70 -8.44 -32.73
N LEU A 112 21.05 -7.14 -32.62
CA LEU A 112 21.62 -6.36 -33.72
C LEU A 112 23.07 -6.76 -33.96
N ARG A 113 23.37 -7.29 -35.15
CA ARG A 113 24.73 -7.56 -35.65
C ARG A 113 24.96 -6.70 -36.90
N ASN A 114 26.15 -6.15 -37.03
CA ASN A 114 26.58 -5.33 -38.18
C ASN A 114 25.69 -4.09 -38.40
N HIS A 115 25.47 -3.26 -37.37
CA HIS A 115 24.72 -2.02 -37.49
C HIS A 115 25.66 -0.81 -37.42
N TYR A 116 25.23 0.27 -38.09
CA TYR A 116 25.90 1.57 -38.05
C TYR A 116 25.13 2.51 -37.10
N ILE A 117 25.90 3.24 -36.29
CA ILE A 117 25.33 4.27 -35.41
C ILE A 117 25.56 5.61 -36.07
N ILE A 118 24.49 6.31 -36.47
CA ILE A 118 24.56 7.66 -37.02
C ILE A 118 24.24 8.63 -35.88
N CYS A 119 25.22 9.46 -35.51
CA CYS A 119 25.04 10.51 -34.50
C CYS A 119 24.85 11.86 -35.21
N GLY A 120 23.89 12.67 -34.73
CA GLY A 120 23.73 14.06 -35.18
C GLY A 120 22.79 14.28 -36.36
N TYR A 121 21.94 13.34 -36.69
CA TYR A 121 20.82 13.56 -37.60
C TYR A 121 19.62 14.06 -36.79
N GLY A 122 19.39 15.34 -36.76
CA GLY A 122 18.26 16.01 -36.16
C GLY A 122 17.34 16.60 -37.23
#